data_90819de373abaf15f6fc59d734e835dd
#
_entry.id   90819de373abaf15f6fc59d734e835dd
#
_cell.length_a   1.000
_cell.length_b   1.000
_cell.length_c   1.000
_cell.angle_alpha   90.00
_cell.angle_beta   90.00
_cell.angle_gamma   90.00
#
_symmetry.space_group_name_H-M   'P 1'
#
loop_
_entity.id
_entity.type
_entity.pdbx_description
1 polymer ?
#
loop_
_entity_poly.entity_id
_entity_poly.type
_entity_poly.pdbx_seq_one_letter_code
_entity_poly.pdbx_strand_id
1 'polypeptide(L)'
;MQQRTILITGCSSGIGYAAAHALRERGWRVFASCRQTRDCERLAAEGFDAPQLDYTDASSIATAVDHVLEQTGGTLDALYNNGAHATPGAVEDLPTDALREIFESNFFGWHELTRKIIPVMRAQGHG
;
A
#
# COMPACT_ATOMS: atom_id res chain seq x y z
N MET A 1 -11.86 -5.44 -22.94
CA MET A 1 -11.16 -6.06 -21.79
C MET A 1 -11.29 -5.16 -20.57
N GLN A 2 -11.50 -5.77 -19.42
CA GLN A 2 -11.59 -5.02 -18.17
C GLN A 2 -10.22 -4.47 -17.78
N GLN A 3 -10.20 -3.24 -17.29
CA GLN A 3 -8.97 -2.60 -16.80
C GLN A 3 -8.45 -3.32 -15.55
N ARG A 4 -7.18 -3.68 -15.53
CA ARG A 4 -6.55 -4.29 -14.34
C ARG A 4 -6.35 -3.27 -13.24
N THR A 5 -6.45 -3.72 -12.00
CA THR A 5 -6.37 -2.90 -10.80
C THR A 5 -5.19 -3.30 -9.93
N ILE A 6 -4.54 -2.32 -9.33
CA ILE A 6 -3.43 -2.54 -8.40
C ILE A 6 -3.48 -1.57 -7.22
N LEU A 7 -3.22 -2.09 -6.03
CA LEU A 7 -2.93 -1.28 -4.85
C LEU A 7 -1.42 -1.28 -4.62
N ILE A 8 -0.83 -0.10 -4.58
CA ILE A 8 0.60 0.09 -4.29
C ILE A 8 0.72 0.88 -2.99
N THR A 9 1.50 0.38 -2.04
CA THR A 9 1.80 1.10 -0.81
C THR A 9 3.08 1.92 -0.93
N GLY A 10 3.23 2.95 -0.11
CA GLY A 10 4.45 3.76 -0.07
C GLY A 10 4.70 4.57 -1.33
N CYS A 11 3.66 5.22 -1.87
CA CYS A 11 3.74 5.95 -3.13
C CYS A 11 4.15 7.42 -3.01
N SER A 12 4.49 7.90 -1.82
CA SER A 12 4.86 9.31 -1.63
C SER A 12 6.13 9.71 -2.36
N SER A 13 7.03 8.77 -2.62
CA SER A 13 8.32 9.02 -3.26
C SER A 13 8.93 7.72 -3.78
N GLY A 14 10.06 7.82 -4.46
CA GLY A 14 10.92 6.68 -4.83
C GLY A 14 10.24 5.65 -5.72
N ILE A 15 10.47 4.38 -5.41
CA ILE A 15 10.03 3.25 -6.23
C ILE A 15 8.50 3.19 -6.34
N GLY A 16 7.78 3.39 -5.24
CA GLY A 16 6.31 3.36 -5.25
C GLY A 16 5.71 4.45 -6.12
N TYR A 17 6.25 5.66 -6.04
CA TYR A 17 5.83 6.79 -6.87
C TYR A 17 6.07 6.51 -8.36
N ALA A 18 7.26 6.05 -8.70
CA ALA A 18 7.61 5.69 -10.07
C ALA A 18 6.75 4.55 -10.62
N ALA A 19 6.50 3.52 -9.81
CA ALA A 19 5.66 2.39 -10.20
C ALA A 19 4.21 2.82 -10.44
N ALA A 20 3.67 3.71 -9.60
CA ALA A 20 2.31 4.22 -9.77
C ALA A 20 2.13 4.92 -11.12
N HIS A 21 3.06 5.81 -11.47
CA HIS A 21 3.03 6.49 -12.77
C HIS A 21 3.20 5.53 -13.94
N ALA A 22 4.19 4.65 -13.88
CA ALA A 22 4.49 3.72 -14.96
C ALA A 22 3.34 2.73 -15.23
N LEU A 23 2.67 2.25 -14.20
CA LEU A 23 1.54 1.34 -14.35
C LEU A 23 0.31 2.06 -14.86
N ARG A 24 0.06 3.29 -14.40
CA ARG A 24 -1.03 4.11 -14.95
C ARG A 24 -0.85 4.36 -16.45
N GLU A 25 0.36 4.70 -16.88
CA GLU A 25 0.68 4.87 -18.31
C GLU A 25 0.45 3.59 -19.12
N ARG A 26 0.57 2.43 -18.50
CA ARG A 26 0.29 1.13 -19.11
C ARG A 26 -1.19 0.72 -19.02
N GLY A 27 -2.06 1.61 -18.59
CA GLY A 27 -3.51 1.39 -18.56
C GLY A 27 -4.04 0.70 -17.30
N TRP A 28 -3.24 0.53 -16.26
CA TRP A 28 -3.73 0.04 -14.98
C TRP A 28 -4.49 1.11 -14.23
N ARG A 29 -5.53 0.69 -13.53
CA ARG A 29 -6.16 1.51 -12.50
C ARG A 29 -5.34 1.38 -11.22
N VAL A 30 -4.65 2.44 -10.84
CA VAL A 30 -3.72 2.44 -9.71
C VAL A 30 -4.35 3.12 -8.50
N PHE A 31 -4.35 2.39 -7.37
CA PHE A 31 -4.59 2.96 -6.04
C PHE A 31 -3.23 3.20 -5.42
N ALA A 32 -2.83 4.46 -5.33
CA ALA A 32 -1.50 4.87 -4.85
C ALA A 32 -1.59 5.32 -3.40
N SER A 33 -1.38 4.41 -2.45
CA SER A 33 -1.51 4.74 -1.04
C SER A 33 -0.24 5.34 -0.46
N CYS A 34 -0.44 6.19 0.53
CA CYS A 34 0.61 6.86 1.30
C CYS A 34 0.25 6.85 2.78
N ARG A 35 1.26 6.94 3.63
CA ARG A 35 1.08 7.00 5.08
C ARG A 35 0.50 8.33 5.54
N GLN A 36 0.97 9.45 4.97
CA GLN A 36 0.58 10.80 5.41
C GLN A 36 -0.50 11.39 4.51
N THR A 37 -1.51 11.99 5.11
CA THR A 37 -2.63 12.60 4.40
C THR A 37 -2.18 13.65 3.37
N ARG A 38 -1.18 14.47 3.70
CA ARG A 38 -0.65 15.50 2.77
C ARG A 38 -0.08 14.88 1.49
N ASP A 39 0.53 13.71 1.58
CA ASP A 39 1.05 13.00 0.41
C ASP A 39 -0.08 12.37 -0.41
N CYS A 40 -1.13 11.88 0.26
CA CYS A 40 -2.33 11.41 -0.41
C CYS A 40 -3.01 12.54 -1.20
N GLU A 41 -3.11 13.72 -0.61
CA GLU A 41 -3.66 14.90 -1.29
C GLU A 41 -2.84 15.31 -2.50
N ARG A 42 -1.51 15.26 -2.39
CA ARG A 42 -0.61 15.55 -3.51
C ARG A 42 -0.79 14.55 -4.66
N LEU A 43 -0.88 13.26 -4.35
CA LEU A 43 -1.12 12.23 -5.37
C LEU A 43 -2.53 12.33 -5.97
N ALA A 44 -3.53 12.68 -5.18
CA ALA A 44 -4.87 12.93 -5.68
C ALA A 44 -4.89 14.10 -6.68
N ALA A 45 -4.10 15.15 -6.42
CA ALA A 45 -3.95 16.28 -7.35
C ALA A 45 -3.28 15.85 -8.67
N GLU A 46 -2.49 14.77 -8.66
CA GLU A 46 -1.92 14.16 -9.88
C GLU A 46 -2.87 13.18 -10.57
N GLY A 47 -4.09 13.03 -10.08
CA GLY A 47 -5.14 12.20 -10.66
C GLY A 47 -5.20 10.75 -10.17
N PHE A 48 -4.45 10.41 -9.12
CA PHE A 48 -4.54 9.08 -8.51
C PHE A 48 -5.68 8.99 -7.51
N ASP A 49 -6.25 7.80 -7.37
CA ASP A 49 -6.96 7.44 -6.15
C ASP A 49 -5.90 7.08 -5.10
N ALA A 50 -5.84 7.86 -4.02
CA ALA A 50 -4.74 7.80 -3.06
C ALA A 50 -5.26 7.58 -1.63
N PRO A 51 -5.70 6.36 -1.28
CA PRO A 51 -6.16 6.08 0.08
C PRO A 51 -4.99 6.15 1.07
N GLN A 52 -5.26 6.71 2.25
CA GLN A 52 -4.28 6.73 3.33
C GLN A 52 -4.10 5.32 3.89
N LEU A 53 -2.86 4.87 4.01
CA LEU A 53 -2.51 3.58 4.58
C LEU A 53 -1.20 3.68 5.35
N ASP A 54 -1.29 3.49 6.66
CA ASP A 54 -0.16 3.36 7.57
C ASP A 54 -0.08 1.92 8.06
N TYR A 55 1.00 1.21 7.76
CA TYR A 55 1.17 -0.18 8.16
C TYR A 55 1.15 -0.40 9.68
N THR A 56 1.42 0.63 10.48
CA THR A 56 1.36 0.54 11.95
C THR A 56 -0.04 0.81 12.51
N ASP A 57 -0.99 1.15 11.67
CA ASP A 57 -2.37 1.45 12.04
C ASP A 57 -3.32 0.48 11.34
N ALA A 58 -3.75 -0.55 12.08
CA ALA A 58 -4.66 -1.58 11.56
C ALA A 58 -5.98 -1.02 11.03
N SER A 59 -6.47 0.07 11.62
CA SER A 59 -7.72 0.68 11.16
C SER A 59 -7.53 1.38 9.81
N SER A 60 -6.38 2.00 9.56
CA SER A 60 -6.08 2.59 8.24
C SER A 60 -5.95 1.54 7.15
N ILE A 61 -5.36 0.38 7.47
CA ILE A 61 -5.28 -0.76 6.55
C ILE A 61 -6.68 -1.23 6.17
N ALA A 62 -7.55 -1.46 7.16
CA ALA A 62 -8.92 -1.90 6.92
C ALA A 62 -9.71 -0.87 6.08
N THR A 63 -9.61 0.41 6.40
CA THR A 63 -10.29 1.48 5.69
C THR A 63 -9.81 1.57 4.23
N ALA A 64 -8.51 1.45 4.00
CA ALA A 64 -7.94 1.48 2.65
C ALA A 64 -8.41 0.29 1.81
N VAL A 65 -8.43 -0.91 2.38
CA VAL A 65 -8.92 -2.11 1.70
C VAL A 65 -10.40 -1.97 1.35
N ASP A 66 -11.22 -1.54 2.29
CA ASP A 66 -12.66 -1.32 2.07
C ASP A 66 -12.90 -0.31 0.94
N HIS A 67 -12.15 0.79 0.95
CA HIS A 67 -12.23 1.80 -0.11
C HIS A 67 -11.89 1.22 -1.49
N VAL A 68 -10.77 0.50 -1.60
CA VAL A 68 -10.36 -0.13 -2.87
C VAL A 68 -11.42 -1.09 -3.38
N LEU A 69 -11.94 -1.96 -2.53
CA LEU A 69 -12.95 -2.95 -2.91
C LEU A 69 -14.28 -2.30 -3.28
N GLU A 70 -14.67 -1.23 -2.59
CA GLU A 70 -15.85 -0.45 -2.96
C GLU A 70 -15.70 0.16 -4.35
N GLN A 71 -14.54 0.74 -4.66
CA GLN A 71 -14.26 1.36 -5.95
C GLN A 71 -14.16 0.36 -7.11
N THR A 72 -13.81 -0.88 -6.84
CA THR A 72 -13.59 -1.92 -7.87
C THR A 72 -14.74 -2.92 -8.00
N GLY A 73 -15.74 -2.84 -7.14
CA GLY A 73 -16.80 -3.83 -7.09
C GLY A 73 -16.39 -5.15 -6.46
N GLY A 74 -15.40 -5.12 -5.57
CA GLY A 74 -14.97 -6.27 -4.78
C GLY A 74 -13.80 -7.07 -5.37
N THR A 75 -13.03 -6.50 -6.28
CA THR A 75 -11.90 -7.17 -6.93
C THR A 75 -10.59 -6.40 -6.79
N LEU A 76 -9.48 -7.11 -6.91
CA LEU A 76 -8.14 -6.51 -7.00
C LEU A 76 -7.21 -7.48 -7.71
N ASP A 77 -6.57 -7.05 -8.80
CA ASP A 77 -5.72 -7.93 -9.61
C ASP A 77 -4.30 -8.05 -9.06
N ALA A 78 -3.78 -7.00 -8.41
CA ALA A 78 -2.42 -7.02 -7.88
C ALA A 78 -2.30 -6.19 -6.60
N LEU A 79 -1.43 -6.66 -5.71
CA LEU A 79 -1.01 -5.93 -4.51
C LEU A 79 0.51 -5.77 -4.56
N TYR A 80 0.99 -4.53 -4.49
CA TYR A 80 2.40 -4.25 -4.39
C TYR A 80 2.72 -3.68 -2.99
N ASN A 81 3.22 -4.55 -2.10
CA ASN A 81 3.74 -4.17 -0.79
C ASN A 81 5.12 -3.51 -0.98
N ASN A 82 5.13 -2.20 -1.11
CA ASN A 82 6.36 -1.41 -1.30
C ASN A 82 6.69 -0.53 -0.09
N GLY A 83 5.68 -0.08 0.65
CA GLY A 83 5.90 0.83 1.78
C GLY A 83 6.76 0.21 2.87
N ALA A 84 7.82 0.91 3.25
CA ALA A 84 8.75 0.46 4.28
C ALA A 84 9.56 1.66 4.80
N HIS A 85 10.25 1.46 5.91
CA HIS A 85 11.25 2.41 6.38
C HIS A 85 12.47 1.66 6.93
N ALA A 86 13.58 2.37 7.10
CA ALA A 86 14.81 1.85 7.65
C ALA A 86 15.23 2.65 8.87
N THR A 87 15.90 1.99 9.80
CA THR A 87 16.53 2.62 10.96
C THR A 87 17.98 2.15 11.01
N PRO A 88 18.87 2.79 10.21
CA PRO A 88 20.28 2.39 10.17
C PRO A 88 21.01 2.82 11.43
N GLY A 89 21.98 2.02 11.87
CA GLY A 89 22.82 2.30 13.02
C GLY A 89 23.58 1.07 13.49
N ALA A 90 24.55 1.29 14.37
CA ALA A 90 25.21 0.18 15.04
C ALA A 90 24.25 -0.52 16.00
N VAL A 91 24.39 -1.82 16.15
CA VAL A 91 23.44 -2.63 16.96
C VAL A 91 23.32 -2.09 18.39
N GLU A 92 24.44 -1.72 19.02
CA GLU A 92 24.45 -1.19 20.38
C GLU A 92 23.80 0.20 20.52
N ASP A 93 23.66 0.95 19.41
CA ASP A 93 23.04 2.27 19.40
C ASP A 93 21.54 2.24 19.13
N LEU A 94 21.01 1.11 18.70
CA LEU A 94 19.60 0.95 18.34
C LEU A 94 18.82 0.35 19.52
N PRO A 95 17.92 1.11 20.15
CA PRO A 95 17.08 0.56 21.20
C PRO A 95 16.13 -0.49 20.61
N THR A 96 15.74 -1.47 21.44
CA THR A 96 14.84 -2.55 21.02
C THR A 96 13.50 -2.03 20.46
N ASP A 97 13.01 -0.90 20.98
CA ASP A 97 11.77 -0.30 20.49
C ASP A 97 11.89 0.19 19.03
N ALA A 98 13.05 0.66 18.61
CA ALA A 98 13.27 1.00 17.20
C ALA A 98 13.14 -0.24 16.30
N LEU A 99 13.64 -1.38 16.77
CA LEU A 99 13.50 -2.66 16.07
C LEU A 99 12.04 -3.12 16.01
N ARG A 100 11.30 -2.96 17.11
CA ARG A 100 9.86 -3.28 17.13
C ARG A 100 9.08 -2.43 16.14
N GLU A 101 9.38 -1.14 16.02
CA GLU A 101 8.73 -0.26 15.06
C GLU A 101 8.98 -0.68 13.61
N ILE A 102 10.21 -1.10 13.28
CA ILE A 102 10.52 -1.61 11.94
C ILE A 102 9.72 -2.88 11.64
N PHE A 103 9.67 -3.82 12.58
CA PHE A 103 8.89 -5.04 12.41
C PHE A 103 7.39 -4.75 12.31
N GLU A 104 6.89 -3.82 13.09
CA GLU A 104 5.47 -3.44 13.01
C GLU A 104 5.09 -2.91 11.64
N SER A 105 5.92 -2.06 11.05
CA SER A 105 5.71 -1.51 9.72
C SER A 105 6.05 -2.51 8.60
N ASN A 106 7.29 -3.02 8.58
CA ASN A 106 7.84 -3.73 7.42
C ASN A 106 7.51 -5.23 7.41
N PHE A 107 6.96 -5.77 8.49
CA PHE A 107 6.62 -7.17 8.59
C PHE A 107 5.14 -7.37 8.94
N PHE A 108 4.72 -6.96 10.13
CA PHE A 108 3.35 -7.19 10.58
C PHE A 108 2.33 -6.42 9.74
N GLY A 109 2.63 -5.18 9.37
CA GLY A 109 1.74 -4.39 8.51
C GLY A 109 1.57 -5.00 7.12
N TRP A 110 2.64 -5.47 6.51
CA TRP A 110 2.60 -6.18 5.23
C TRP A 110 1.77 -7.46 5.34
N HIS A 111 1.96 -8.22 6.41
CA HIS A 111 1.18 -9.43 6.67
C HIS A 111 -0.31 -9.11 6.82
N GLU A 112 -0.65 -8.10 7.60
CA GLU A 112 -2.05 -7.72 7.84
C GLU A 112 -2.77 -7.30 6.56
N LEU A 113 -2.12 -6.48 5.74
CA LEU A 113 -2.68 -6.09 4.44
C LEU A 113 -2.83 -7.29 3.51
N THR A 114 -1.81 -8.12 3.40
CA THR A 114 -1.81 -9.30 2.53
C THR A 114 -2.90 -10.27 2.92
N ARG A 115 -3.08 -10.55 4.22
CA ARG A 115 -4.12 -11.49 4.68
C ARG A 115 -5.54 -10.98 4.43
N LYS A 116 -5.74 -9.68 4.27
CA LYS A 116 -7.03 -9.09 3.88
C LYS A 116 -7.30 -9.21 2.38
N ILE A 117 -6.25 -9.19 1.57
CA ILE A 117 -6.38 -9.21 0.10
C ILE A 117 -6.45 -10.65 -0.44
N ILE A 118 -5.74 -11.61 0.14
CA ILE A 118 -5.73 -12.99 -0.35
C ILE A 118 -7.14 -13.59 -0.49
N PRO A 119 -8.07 -13.43 0.47
CA PRO A 119 -9.43 -13.96 0.30
C PRO A 119 -10.16 -13.40 -0.92
N VAL A 120 -9.92 -12.12 -1.24
CA VAL A 120 -10.47 -11.46 -2.43
C VAL A 120 -9.94 -12.14 -3.70
N MET A 121 -8.63 -12.30 -3.80
CA MET A 121 -7.97 -12.94 -4.94
C MET A 121 -8.37 -14.40 -5.08
N ARG A 122 -8.52 -15.10 -3.97
CA ARG A 122 -9.00 -16.50 -3.98
C ARG A 122 -10.42 -16.60 -4.53
N ALA A 123 -11.31 -15.71 -4.10
CA ALA A 123 -12.71 -15.71 -4.57
C ALA A 123 -12.81 -15.39 -6.05
N GLN A 124 -11.96 -14.50 -6.57
CA GLN A 124 -11.96 -14.15 -8.01
C GLN A 124 -11.18 -15.16 -8.88
N GLY A 125 -10.40 -16.05 -8.28
CA GLY A 125 -9.65 -17.09 -8.99
C GLY A 125 -8.34 -16.64 -9.63
N HIS A 126 -7.90 -15.42 -9.37
CA HIS A 126 -6.61 -14.87 -9.86
C HIS A 126 -6.13 -13.72 -8.96
N GLY A 127 -4.85 -13.34 -9.13
CA GLY A 127 -4.23 -12.25 -8.39
C GLY A 127 -2.73 -12.41 -8.24
#